data_3dcf0b86aab0d7014bb57dd98be3bd76
#
_entry.id   3dcf0b86aab0d7014bb57dd98be3bd76
#
_cell.length_a   1.000
_cell.length_b   1.000
_cell.length_c   1.000
_cell.angle_alpha   90.00
_cell.angle_beta   90.00
_cell.angle_gamma   90.00
#
_symmetry.space_group_name_H-M   'P 1'
#
loop_
_entity.id
_entity.type
_entity.pdbx_description
1 polymer ?
#
loop_
_entity_poly.entity_id
_entity_poly.type
_entity_poly.pdbx_seq_one_letter_code
_entity_poly.pdbx_strand_id
1 'polypeptide(L)'
;MRKVFLIFLFFQAILLASQSDLPEVYTVKIEDTGNNVSFYLDQAVLEAIVRATGSFKEIKDSKKIIDLDLNSFVREYKFLRELNRNFIEIKIDAVELRSKLFKLNFPLFTEKKLKAVVWINCNLSKELKSKTYQIAQDECNKLKKNISSEAKKRGGRVIYPILDSTEMTFYEDRNIESFKNIYFNNEKYSPDGWMYCNRGEEFLCYLPQEPKNIFSNLNPYISFLPYDAIQGLLDKISESFRVKSGSKNKKVLITVEGNTSFETLQTFKGFLGQNFLIKNSYLHRLEDKVFSFLVTTESDIDDLVEVMLTDNLLTLRSKSLDEIIFQSIN
;
A
#
# COMPACT_ATOMS: atom_id res chain seq x y z
N MET A 1 -11.66 43.95 21.62
CA MET A 1 -10.45 43.45 20.93
C MET A 1 -10.05 42.02 21.26
N ARG A 2 -10.67 41.28 22.16
CA ARG A 2 -10.31 39.88 22.53
C ARG A 2 -10.99 38.77 21.70
N LYS A 3 -12.05 39.06 20.94
CA LYS A 3 -12.82 38.09 20.15
C LYS A 3 -12.33 37.90 18.72
N VAL A 4 -11.48 38.76 18.19
CA VAL A 4 -10.95 38.67 16.82
C VAL A 4 -9.73 37.74 16.74
N PHE A 5 -9.01 37.53 17.86
CA PHE A 5 -7.81 36.70 17.90
C PHE A 5 -8.10 35.17 17.89
N LEU A 6 -9.29 34.76 18.31
CA LEU A 6 -9.70 33.36 18.36
C LEU A 6 -10.14 32.81 16.98
N ILE A 7 -10.58 33.68 16.08
CA ILE A 7 -10.99 33.29 14.72
C ILE A 7 -9.76 33.03 13.84
N PHE A 8 -8.64 33.74 14.08
CA PHE A 8 -7.40 33.54 13.31
C PHE A 8 -6.68 32.21 13.62
N LEU A 9 -6.81 31.69 14.85
CA LEU A 9 -6.23 30.39 15.23
C LEU A 9 -6.99 29.18 14.67
N PHE A 10 -8.28 29.34 14.40
CA PHE A 10 -9.08 28.27 13.75
C PHE A 10 -8.84 28.17 12.24
N PHE A 11 -8.46 29.28 11.59
CA PHE A 11 -8.15 29.27 10.15
C PHE A 11 -6.79 28.64 9.82
N GLN A 12 -5.84 28.61 10.76
CA GLN A 12 -4.55 27.95 10.54
C GLN A 12 -4.60 26.41 10.69
N ALA A 13 -5.64 25.85 11.31
CA ALA A 13 -5.78 24.41 11.48
C ALA A 13 -6.38 23.69 10.26
N ILE A 14 -6.96 24.43 9.30
CA ILE A 14 -7.57 23.86 8.08
C ILE A 14 -6.57 23.78 6.91
N LEU A 15 -5.41 24.43 7.02
CA LEU A 15 -4.39 24.51 5.97
C LEU A 15 -3.41 23.31 5.90
N LEU A 16 -3.65 22.22 6.65
CA LEU A 16 -2.70 21.10 6.76
C LEU A 16 -3.19 19.78 6.12
N ALA A 17 -4.19 19.79 5.26
CA ALA A 17 -4.78 18.57 4.74
C ALA A 17 -4.99 18.55 3.23
N SER A 18 -3.93 18.67 2.45
CA SER A 18 -3.91 18.14 1.08
C SER A 18 -2.47 17.85 0.66
N GLN A 19 -1.85 16.87 1.31
CA GLN A 19 -0.66 16.24 0.74
C GLN A 19 -1.14 15.09 -0.13
N SER A 20 -0.61 14.99 -1.35
CA SER A 20 -0.81 13.85 -2.22
C SER A 20 -0.55 12.55 -1.43
N ASP A 21 -1.45 11.55 -1.55
CA ASP A 21 -1.29 10.27 -0.85
C ASP A 21 -0.04 9.48 -1.31
N LEU A 22 0.62 9.93 -2.38
CA LEU A 22 1.91 9.41 -2.82
C LEU A 22 3.01 9.95 -1.90
N PRO A 23 3.70 9.09 -1.14
CA PRO A 23 4.71 9.56 -0.20
C PRO A 23 5.90 10.17 -0.94
N GLU A 24 6.35 11.33 -0.47
CA GLU A 24 7.61 11.93 -0.92
C GLU A 24 8.82 11.18 -0.36
N VAL A 25 8.62 10.54 0.77
CA VAL A 25 9.67 9.84 1.52
C VAL A 25 9.17 8.50 2.04
N TYR A 26 9.91 7.44 1.78
CA TYR A 26 9.73 6.18 2.49
C TYR A 26 10.57 6.19 3.76
N THR A 27 9.95 5.96 4.89
CA THR A 27 10.66 5.76 6.16
C THR A 27 10.71 4.27 6.47
N VAL A 28 11.92 3.74 6.57
CA VAL A 28 12.19 2.35 6.92
C VAL A 28 12.93 2.31 8.26
N LYS A 29 12.50 1.42 9.15
CA LYS A 29 13.10 1.24 10.46
C LYS A 29 13.56 -0.19 10.63
N ILE A 30 14.87 -0.38 10.82
CA ILE A 30 15.52 -1.69 10.92
C ILE A 30 16.15 -1.83 12.30
N GLU A 31 16.02 -3.00 12.95
CA GLU A 31 16.70 -3.30 14.21
C GLU A 31 18.21 -3.44 13.96
N ASP A 32 19.00 -2.73 14.74
CA ASP A 32 20.47 -2.80 14.67
C ASP A 32 20.95 -4.11 15.30
N THR A 33 21.46 -4.99 14.48
CA THR A 33 22.03 -6.29 14.85
C THR A 33 23.55 -6.31 14.86
N GLY A 34 24.20 -5.13 14.79
CA GLY A 34 25.65 -4.97 14.82
C GLY A 34 26.35 -5.12 13.46
N ASN A 35 25.61 -5.08 12.35
CA ASN A 35 26.19 -5.04 11.02
C ASN A 35 26.71 -3.62 10.69
N ASN A 36 27.40 -3.49 9.56
CA ASN A 36 27.81 -2.16 9.08
C ASN A 36 26.61 -1.35 8.58
N VAL A 37 26.74 -0.03 8.55
CA VAL A 37 25.66 0.88 8.15
C VAL A 37 25.22 0.62 6.70
N SER A 38 26.16 0.35 5.78
CA SER A 38 25.84 0.07 4.38
C SER A 38 24.86 -1.09 4.24
N PHE A 39 25.00 -2.15 5.02
CA PHE A 39 24.07 -3.28 5.03
C PHE A 39 22.63 -2.86 5.34
N TYR A 40 22.44 -1.96 6.31
CA TYR A 40 21.10 -1.47 6.66
C TYR A 40 20.54 -0.50 5.61
N LEU A 41 21.40 0.32 4.98
CA LEU A 41 20.98 1.20 3.90
C LEU A 41 20.48 0.37 2.70
N ASP A 42 21.23 -0.66 2.29
CA ASP A 42 20.84 -1.56 1.20
C ASP A 42 19.52 -2.27 1.51
N GLN A 43 19.35 -2.80 2.72
CA GLN A 43 18.08 -3.42 3.15
C GLN A 43 16.92 -2.43 3.11
N ALA A 44 17.12 -1.20 3.57
CA ALA A 44 16.08 -0.19 3.59
C ALA A 44 15.64 0.20 2.17
N VAL A 45 16.59 0.37 1.26
CA VAL A 45 16.27 0.70 -0.13
C VAL A 45 15.56 -0.48 -0.82
N LEU A 46 15.98 -1.72 -0.59
CA LEU A 46 15.28 -2.90 -1.10
C LEU A 46 13.83 -2.97 -0.57
N GLU A 47 13.60 -2.68 0.70
CA GLU A 47 12.25 -2.61 1.27
C GLU A 47 11.42 -1.49 0.60
N ALA A 48 12.02 -0.32 0.35
CA ALA A 48 11.38 0.77 -0.36
C ALA A 48 11.05 0.42 -1.81
N ILE A 49 11.93 -0.32 -2.51
CA ILE A 49 11.68 -0.82 -3.87
C ILE A 49 10.48 -1.79 -3.86
N VAL A 50 10.43 -2.75 -2.91
CA VAL A 50 9.28 -3.66 -2.76
C VAL A 50 8.00 -2.88 -2.56
N ARG A 51 8.02 -1.84 -1.74
CA ARG A 51 6.88 -0.97 -1.51
C ARG A 51 6.47 -0.20 -2.75
N ALA A 52 7.44 0.38 -3.48
CA ALA A 52 7.19 1.15 -4.69
C ALA A 52 6.65 0.30 -5.85
N THR A 53 7.09 -0.96 -5.97
CA THR A 53 6.67 -1.88 -7.05
C THR A 53 5.49 -2.77 -6.66
N GLY A 54 5.21 -2.90 -5.38
CA GLY A 54 4.22 -3.83 -4.86
C GLY A 54 4.61 -5.31 -5.05
N SER A 55 5.86 -5.66 -5.38
CA SER A 55 6.31 -7.04 -5.61
C SER A 55 7.62 -7.37 -4.92
N PHE A 56 7.58 -8.40 -4.11
CA PHE A 56 8.77 -9.01 -3.53
C PHE A 56 9.46 -9.95 -4.52
N LYS A 57 8.67 -10.74 -5.25
CA LYS A 57 9.17 -11.74 -6.20
C LYS A 57 9.93 -11.12 -7.36
N GLU A 58 9.35 -10.11 -8.01
CA GLU A 58 9.99 -9.45 -9.17
C GLU A 58 11.34 -8.83 -8.83
N ILE A 59 11.51 -8.38 -7.57
CA ILE A 59 12.74 -7.76 -7.11
C ILE A 59 13.81 -8.81 -6.86
N LYS A 60 13.44 -9.90 -6.17
CA LYS A 60 14.37 -11.00 -5.86
C LYS A 60 14.99 -11.61 -7.12
N ASP A 61 14.21 -11.69 -8.20
CA ASP A 61 14.61 -12.32 -9.45
C ASP A 61 15.22 -11.32 -10.46
N SER A 62 15.26 -10.02 -10.16
CA SER A 62 15.67 -8.98 -11.12
C SER A 62 17.15 -8.64 -11.04
N LYS A 63 17.87 -8.90 -12.14
CA LYS A 63 19.26 -8.42 -12.32
C LYS A 63 19.36 -6.89 -12.41
N LYS A 64 18.28 -6.18 -12.82
CA LYS A 64 18.28 -4.72 -13.02
C LYS A 64 18.49 -3.93 -11.72
N ILE A 65 18.23 -4.55 -10.56
CA ILE A 65 18.40 -3.91 -9.26
C ILE A 65 19.88 -3.91 -8.82
N ILE A 66 20.66 -4.89 -9.29
CA ILE A 66 22.08 -5.01 -8.98
C ILE A 66 22.86 -3.80 -9.49
N ASP A 67 22.41 -3.22 -10.61
CA ASP A 67 23.06 -2.07 -11.26
C ASP A 67 22.61 -0.71 -10.68
N LEU A 68 21.71 -0.72 -9.68
CA LEU A 68 21.28 0.51 -9.02
C LEU A 68 22.27 0.90 -7.92
N ASP A 69 22.72 2.15 -7.96
CA ASP A 69 23.37 2.77 -6.80
C ASP A 69 22.32 3.03 -5.71
N LEU A 70 22.13 2.03 -4.83
CA LEU A 70 21.09 2.06 -3.81
C LEU A 70 21.28 3.23 -2.84
N ASN A 71 22.53 3.64 -2.56
CA ASN A 71 22.82 4.70 -1.61
C ASN A 71 22.39 6.08 -2.13
N SER A 72 22.27 6.27 -3.44
CA SER A 72 21.85 7.53 -4.03
C SER A 72 20.42 7.96 -3.65
N PHE A 73 19.57 7.01 -3.26
CA PHE A 73 18.18 7.29 -2.84
C PHE A 73 18.04 7.63 -1.36
N VAL A 74 19.09 7.46 -0.56
CA VAL A 74 19.02 7.73 0.88
C VAL A 74 19.16 9.23 1.13
N ARG A 75 18.12 9.86 1.69
CA ARG A 75 18.14 11.27 2.10
C ARG A 75 18.87 11.46 3.43
N GLU A 76 18.53 10.65 4.42
CA GLU A 76 19.12 10.70 5.76
C GLU A 76 18.93 9.39 6.52
N TYR A 77 19.73 9.17 7.54
CA TYR A 77 19.50 8.10 8.52
C TYR A 77 19.85 8.57 9.93
N LYS A 78 19.23 7.95 10.93
CA LYS A 78 19.50 8.22 12.35
C LYS A 78 19.41 6.94 13.19
N PHE A 79 20.23 6.89 14.23
CA PHE A 79 20.16 5.82 15.22
C PHE A 79 19.13 6.17 16.29
N LEU A 80 18.27 5.21 16.61
CA LEU A 80 17.22 5.32 17.62
C LEU A 80 17.40 4.22 18.66
N ARG A 81 17.10 4.54 19.92
CA ARG A 81 17.02 3.56 20.98
C ARG A 81 15.62 3.53 21.55
N GLU A 82 14.98 2.36 21.48
CA GLU A 82 13.62 2.15 21.99
C GLU A 82 13.55 0.85 22.77
N LEU A 83 13.00 0.91 23.98
CA LEU A 83 12.77 -0.27 24.83
C LEU A 83 13.98 -1.20 24.93
N ASN A 84 15.19 -0.65 25.13
CA ASN A 84 16.47 -1.36 25.18
C ASN A 84 16.91 -2.05 23.88
N ARG A 85 16.34 -1.69 22.73
CA ARG A 85 16.80 -2.10 21.41
C ARG A 85 17.29 -0.91 20.63
N ASN A 86 18.30 -1.14 19.81
CA ASN A 86 18.80 -0.13 18.89
C ASN A 86 18.16 -0.33 17.51
N PHE A 87 17.82 0.77 16.85
CA PHE A 87 17.26 0.79 15.51
C PHE A 87 17.98 1.83 14.67
N ILE A 88 17.93 1.63 13.37
CA ILE A 88 18.31 2.63 12.38
C ILE A 88 17.06 3.00 11.61
N GLU A 89 16.67 4.28 11.65
CA GLU A 89 15.61 4.83 10.83
C GLU A 89 16.24 5.50 9.61
N ILE A 90 15.81 5.09 8.42
CA ILE A 90 16.37 5.50 7.15
C ILE A 90 15.25 6.13 6.33
N LYS A 91 15.50 7.33 5.80
CA LYS A 91 14.57 8.03 4.92
C LYS A 91 15.08 7.99 3.48
N ILE A 92 14.22 7.53 2.59
CA ILE A 92 14.52 7.27 1.19
C ILE A 92 13.66 8.21 0.33
N ASP A 93 14.25 8.82 -0.68
CA ASP A 93 13.55 9.64 -1.66
C ASP A 93 12.61 8.77 -2.50
N ALA A 94 11.32 8.84 -2.19
CA ALA A 94 10.31 8.02 -2.86
C ALA A 94 10.05 8.49 -4.30
N VAL A 95 10.15 9.80 -4.55
CA VAL A 95 9.90 10.39 -5.87
C VAL A 95 11.01 10.00 -6.84
N GLU A 96 12.26 10.17 -6.42
CA GLU A 96 13.42 9.80 -7.25
C GLU A 96 13.47 8.30 -7.49
N LEU A 97 13.27 7.50 -6.44
CA LEU A 97 13.26 6.04 -6.54
C LEU A 97 12.21 5.54 -7.53
N ARG A 98 10.95 6.02 -7.44
CA ARG A 98 9.88 5.65 -8.37
C ARG A 98 10.19 6.07 -9.79
N SER A 99 10.66 7.30 -9.99
CA SER A 99 11.05 7.79 -11.31
C SER A 99 12.12 6.90 -11.95
N LYS A 100 13.10 6.46 -11.18
CA LYS A 100 14.15 5.57 -11.66
C LYS A 100 13.64 4.18 -11.99
N LEU A 101 12.82 3.59 -11.10
CA LEU A 101 12.22 2.27 -11.32
C LEU A 101 11.31 2.26 -12.55
N PHE A 102 10.52 3.32 -12.75
CA PHE A 102 9.65 3.46 -13.92
C PHE A 102 10.46 3.52 -15.23
N LYS A 103 11.57 4.27 -15.25
CA LYS A 103 12.50 4.32 -16.40
C LYS A 103 13.15 2.97 -16.68
N LEU A 104 13.30 2.12 -15.68
CA LEU A 104 13.80 0.74 -15.84
C LEU A 104 12.70 -0.27 -16.23
N ASN A 105 11.49 0.23 -16.51
CA ASN A 105 10.30 -0.57 -16.84
C ASN A 105 9.88 -1.54 -15.71
N PHE A 106 10.05 -1.14 -14.44
CA PHE A 106 9.36 -1.81 -13.35
C PHE A 106 7.93 -1.31 -13.27
N PRO A 107 6.95 -2.22 -13.06
CA PRO A 107 5.62 -1.79 -12.71
C PRO A 107 5.65 -1.08 -11.35
N LEU A 108 4.94 0.04 -11.23
CA LEU A 108 4.85 0.77 -9.98
C LEU A 108 3.49 0.60 -9.34
N PHE A 109 3.49 0.43 -8.03
CA PHE A 109 2.29 0.32 -7.23
C PHE A 109 1.68 1.71 -6.96
N THR A 110 0.35 1.84 -7.07
CA THR A 110 -0.37 3.11 -6.89
C THR A 110 -0.47 3.58 -5.45
N GLU A 111 0.17 2.88 -4.49
CA GLU A 111 0.13 3.15 -3.03
C GLU A 111 -1.26 3.04 -2.40
N LYS A 112 -2.19 2.38 -3.08
CA LYS A 112 -3.47 2.05 -2.48
C LYS A 112 -3.26 1.32 -1.16
N LYS A 113 -3.94 1.75 -0.10
CA LYS A 113 -3.91 1.09 1.21
C LYS A 113 -4.55 -0.29 1.13
N LEU A 114 -3.74 -1.31 0.80
CA LEU A 114 -4.21 -2.70 0.67
C LEU A 114 -4.80 -3.21 1.98
N LYS A 115 -5.93 -3.91 1.89
CA LYS A 115 -6.59 -4.55 3.02
C LYS A 115 -6.57 -6.06 2.83
N ALA A 116 -5.82 -6.76 3.67
CA ALA A 116 -5.81 -8.21 3.73
C ALA A 116 -6.58 -8.70 4.95
N VAL A 117 -7.54 -9.60 4.78
CA VAL A 117 -8.15 -10.31 5.90
C VAL A 117 -7.36 -11.58 6.16
N VAL A 118 -6.92 -11.76 7.40
CA VAL A 118 -6.15 -12.91 7.81
C VAL A 118 -6.87 -13.65 8.93
N TRP A 119 -7.24 -14.86 8.65
CA TRP A 119 -7.82 -15.78 9.61
C TRP A 119 -6.74 -16.70 10.17
N ILE A 120 -6.60 -16.76 11.49
CA ILE A 120 -5.64 -17.65 12.13
C ILE A 120 -6.39 -18.59 13.07
N ASN A 121 -6.45 -19.87 12.70
CA ASN A 121 -6.93 -20.91 13.57
C ASN A 121 -5.77 -21.41 14.44
N CYS A 122 -5.82 -21.07 15.72
CA CYS A 122 -4.77 -21.41 16.68
C CYS A 122 -4.95 -22.79 17.32
N ASN A 123 -6.00 -23.53 16.98
CA ASN A 123 -6.35 -24.84 17.56
C ASN A 123 -6.27 -24.85 19.10
N LEU A 124 -6.71 -23.76 19.74
CA LEU A 124 -6.73 -23.64 21.19
C LEU A 124 -7.92 -24.44 21.73
N SER A 125 -7.76 -25.76 21.88
CA SER A 125 -8.78 -26.57 22.57
C SER A 125 -8.77 -26.26 24.06
N LYS A 126 -9.96 -26.20 24.65
CA LYS A 126 -10.10 -25.99 26.12
C LYS A 126 -9.52 -27.15 26.96
N GLU A 127 -9.20 -28.26 26.31
CA GLU A 127 -8.64 -29.46 26.94
C GLU A 127 -7.13 -29.38 27.16
N LEU A 128 -6.44 -28.40 26.57
CA LEU A 128 -5.00 -28.16 26.80
C LEU A 128 -4.78 -27.72 28.26
N LYS A 129 -3.79 -28.34 28.91
CA LYS A 129 -3.32 -27.88 30.22
C LYS A 129 -2.96 -26.38 30.15
N SER A 130 -3.26 -25.63 31.19
CA SER A 130 -3.18 -24.14 31.20
C SER A 130 -1.85 -23.61 30.65
N LYS A 131 -0.72 -24.24 30.96
CA LYS A 131 0.61 -23.85 30.48
C LYS A 131 0.78 -24.04 28.97
N THR A 132 0.30 -25.13 28.40
CA THR A 132 0.35 -25.40 26.97
C THR A 132 -0.59 -24.48 26.18
N TYR A 133 -1.74 -24.14 26.74
CA TYR A 133 -2.66 -23.16 26.21
C TYR A 133 -2.00 -21.77 26.09
N GLN A 134 -1.29 -21.34 27.15
CA GLN A 134 -0.64 -20.05 27.18
C GLN A 134 0.49 -19.93 26.14
N ILE A 135 1.30 -20.98 26.01
CA ILE A 135 2.36 -21.05 24.98
C ILE A 135 1.74 -20.93 23.59
N ALA A 136 0.69 -21.70 23.32
CA ALA A 136 0.00 -21.67 22.03
C ALA A 136 -0.62 -20.30 21.71
N GLN A 137 -1.19 -19.63 22.73
CA GLN A 137 -1.71 -18.27 22.61
C GLN A 137 -0.62 -17.27 22.29
N ASP A 138 0.54 -17.36 22.94
CA ASP A 138 1.69 -16.47 22.73
C ASP A 138 2.26 -16.63 21.32
N GLU A 139 2.38 -17.86 20.82
CA GLU A 139 2.80 -18.15 19.44
C GLU A 139 1.84 -17.55 18.42
N CYS A 140 0.53 -17.69 18.64
CA CYS A 140 -0.49 -17.10 17.80
C CYS A 140 -0.41 -15.56 17.77
N ASN A 141 -0.23 -14.95 18.93
CA ASN A 141 -0.07 -13.50 19.05
C ASN A 141 1.22 -13.02 18.35
N LYS A 142 2.30 -13.79 18.46
CA LYS A 142 3.55 -13.51 17.76
C LYS A 142 3.36 -13.58 16.24
N LEU A 143 2.66 -14.61 15.76
CA LEU A 143 2.33 -14.75 14.34
C LEU A 143 1.51 -13.55 13.83
N LYS A 144 0.45 -13.15 14.53
CA LYS A 144 -0.35 -11.96 14.19
C LYS A 144 0.51 -10.69 14.08
N LYS A 145 1.40 -10.49 15.05
CA LYS A 145 2.33 -9.33 15.03
C LYS A 145 3.25 -9.37 13.82
N ASN A 146 3.83 -10.52 13.50
CA ASN A 146 4.74 -10.68 12.37
C ASN A 146 4.02 -10.41 11.04
N ILE A 147 2.85 -11.03 10.81
CA ILE A 147 2.05 -10.81 9.60
C ILE A 147 1.65 -9.33 9.47
N SER A 148 1.21 -8.69 10.55
CA SER A 148 0.86 -7.27 10.55
C SER A 148 2.06 -6.38 10.25
N SER A 149 3.23 -6.72 10.78
CA SER A 149 4.48 -6.00 10.52
C SER A 149 4.88 -6.07 9.05
N GLU A 150 4.83 -7.26 8.45
CA GLU A 150 5.17 -7.44 7.04
C GLU A 150 4.20 -6.70 6.12
N ALA A 151 2.90 -6.76 6.40
CA ALA A 151 1.92 -6.01 5.63
C ALA A 151 2.15 -4.48 5.73
N LYS A 152 2.46 -3.99 6.94
CA LYS A 152 2.72 -2.56 7.18
C LYS A 152 3.95 -2.07 6.42
N LYS A 153 5.03 -2.85 6.33
CA LYS A 153 6.23 -2.51 5.54
C LYS A 153 5.87 -2.18 4.10
N ARG A 154 4.87 -2.86 3.55
CA ARG A 154 4.38 -2.68 2.18
C ARG A 154 3.21 -1.69 2.06
N GLY A 155 2.94 -0.89 3.10
CA GLY A 155 1.81 0.05 3.12
C GLY A 155 0.43 -0.62 3.25
N GLY A 156 0.38 -1.94 3.50
CA GLY A 156 -0.85 -2.70 3.67
C GLY A 156 -1.35 -2.72 5.11
N ARG A 157 -2.62 -3.12 5.26
CA ARG A 157 -3.28 -3.32 6.55
C ARG A 157 -3.85 -4.72 6.64
N VAL A 158 -3.60 -5.39 7.76
CA VAL A 158 -4.21 -6.69 8.08
C VAL A 158 -5.40 -6.49 8.99
N ILE A 159 -6.49 -7.18 8.67
CA ILE A 159 -7.69 -7.26 9.48
C ILE A 159 -7.79 -8.69 10.00
N TYR A 160 -7.82 -8.86 11.32
CA TYR A 160 -8.15 -10.12 11.96
C TYR A 160 -9.64 -10.10 12.29
N PRO A 161 -10.45 -11.02 11.73
CA PRO A 161 -11.88 -11.04 11.98
C PRO A 161 -12.19 -11.19 13.47
N ILE A 162 -13.13 -10.39 13.95
CA ILE A 162 -13.74 -10.55 15.26
C ILE A 162 -15.07 -11.23 15.02
N LEU A 163 -15.18 -12.46 15.48
CA LEU A 163 -16.37 -13.27 15.30
C LEU A 163 -17.54 -12.67 16.07
N ASP A 164 -18.61 -12.34 15.36
CA ASP A 164 -19.90 -12.08 15.99
C ASP A 164 -20.66 -13.40 16.22
N SER A 165 -21.85 -13.33 16.81
CA SER A 165 -22.66 -14.50 17.14
C SER A 165 -23.03 -15.36 15.91
N THR A 166 -23.22 -14.72 14.77
CA THR A 166 -23.55 -15.38 13.50
C THR A 166 -22.32 -16.06 12.93
N GLU A 167 -21.18 -15.39 12.92
CA GLU A 167 -19.91 -15.96 12.47
C GLU A 167 -19.44 -17.10 13.36
N MET A 168 -19.74 -17.06 14.66
CA MET A 168 -19.43 -18.13 15.62
C MET A 168 -20.09 -19.47 15.28
N THR A 169 -21.31 -19.47 14.75
CA THR A 169 -22.00 -20.71 14.34
C THR A 169 -21.30 -21.40 13.18
N PHE A 170 -20.71 -20.62 12.24
CA PHE A 170 -19.92 -21.17 11.15
C PHE A 170 -18.50 -21.58 11.58
N TYR A 171 -18.04 -21.07 12.72
CA TYR A 171 -16.70 -21.37 13.23
C TYR A 171 -16.57 -22.71 13.92
N GLU A 172 -17.69 -23.34 14.29
CA GLU A 172 -17.67 -24.63 15.02
C GLU A 172 -16.90 -25.72 14.26
N ASP A 173 -17.03 -25.76 12.94
CA ASP A 173 -16.33 -26.73 12.09
C ASP A 173 -14.85 -26.40 11.86
N ARG A 174 -14.40 -25.18 12.16
CA ARG A 174 -13.01 -24.70 12.06
C ARG A 174 -12.28 -25.08 10.76
N ASN A 175 -13.01 -25.25 9.69
CA ASN A 175 -12.45 -25.62 8.39
C ASN A 175 -12.43 -24.44 7.42
N ILE A 176 -11.76 -24.62 6.30
CA ILE A 176 -11.61 -23.59 5.28
C ILE A 176 -12.93 -23.25 4.58
N GLU A 177 -13.85 -24.19 4.49
CA GLU A 177 -15.18 -23.98 3.89
C GLU A 177 -16.06 -23.11 4.77
N SER A 178 -16.02 -23.31 6.09
CA SER A 178 -16.68 -22.43 7.05
C SER A 178 -16.14 -21.00 6.96
N PHE A 179 -14.83 -20.84 6.83
CA PHE A 179 -14.20 -19.56 6.62
C PHE A 179 -14.66 -18.90 5.32
N LYS A 180 -14.75 -19.63 4.22
CA LYS A 180 -15.31 -19.15 2.95
C LYS A 180 -16.71 -18.57 3.15
N ASN A 181 -17.59 -19.32 3.79
CA ASN A 181 -18.98 -18.94 3.96
C ASN A 181 -19.14 -17.66 4.78
N ILE A 182 -18.37 -17.52 5.87
CA ILE A 182 -18.35 -16.28 6.67
C ILE A 182 -17.88 -15.09 5.84
N TYR A 183 -16.85 -15.31 5.06
CA TYR A 183 -16.16 -14.26 4.34
C TYR A 183 -16.95 -13.72 3.16
N PHE A 184 -17.58 -14.61 2.36
CA PHE A 184 -18.33 -14.19 1.15
C PHE A 184 -19.63 -13.48 1.44
N ASN A 185 -20.29 -13.91 2.50
CA ASN A 185 -21.57 -13.34 2.86
C ASN A 185 -21.46 -12.05 3.68
N ASN A 186 -20.22 -11.60 3.96
CA ASN A 186 -20.02 -10.48 4.86
C ASN A 186 -19.26 -9.32 4.19
N GLU A 187 -19.99 -8.32 3.72
CA GLU A 187 -19.45 -7.05 3.20
C GLU A 187 -18.66 -6.25 4.26
N LYS A 188 -18.75 -6.69 5.53
CA LYS A 188 -18.18 -6.06 6.72
C LYS A 188 -16.69 -5.70 6.59
N TYR A 189 -15.91 -6.53 5.90
CA TYR A 189 -14.46 -6.34 5.81
C TYR A 189 -14.00 -5.72 4.50
N SER A 190 -14.77 -5.88 3.41
CA SER A 190 -14.45 -5.38 2.05
C SER A 190 -12.95 -5.43 1.72
N PRO A 191 -12.30 -6.61 1.78
CA PRO A 191 -10.86 -6.71 1.61
C PRO A 191 -10.46 -6.82 0.14
N ASP A 192 -9.19 -6.49 -0.12
CA ASP A 192 -8.56 -6.71 -1.42
C ASP A 192 -8.10 -8.17 -1.58
N GLY A 193 -7.90 -8.88 -0.47
CA GLY A 193 -7.56 -10.30 -0.46
C GLY A 193 -7.61 -10.92 0.93
N TRP A 194 -7.44 -12.25 0.99
CA TRP A 194 -7.52 -12.99 2.24
C TRP A 194 -6.50 -14.12 2.34
N MET A 195 -6.20 -14.53 3.56
CA MET A 195 -5.35 -15.64 3.90
C MET A 195 -5.94 -16.41 5.09
N TYR A 196 -5.90 -17.71 5.02
CA TYR A 196 -6.25 -18.60 6.14
C TYR A 196 -5.01 -19.33 6.63
N CYS A 197 -4.72 -19.25 7.92
CA CYS A 197 -3.63 -19.99 8.56
C CYS A 197 -4.18 -20.96 9.60
N ASN A 198 -3.69 -22.18 9.57
CA ASN A 198 -4.01 -23.21 10.55
C ASN A 198 -2.77 -23.67 11.30
N ARG A 199 -2.90 -23.89 12.60
CA ARG A 199 -1.86 -24.47 13.44
C ARG A 199 -1.97 -25.98 13.46
N GLY A 200 -1.00 -26.67 12.83
CA GLY A 200 -0.71 -28.08 13.00
C GLY A 200 0.51 -28.26 13.90
N GLU A 201 1.49 -29.04 13.48
CA GLU A 201 2.83 -29.07 14.06
C GLU A 201 3.54 -27.72 13.82
N GLU A 202 3.32 -27.14 12.63
CA GLU A 202 3.72 -25.82 12.24
C GLU A 202 2.50 -25.00 11.76
N PHE A 203 2.64 -23.68 11.68
CA PHE A 203 1.64 -22.83 11.04
C PHE A 203 1.75 -22.97 9.53
N LEU A 204 0.67 -23.39 8.88
CA LEU A 204 0.54 -23.43 7.44
C LEU A 204 -0.56 -22.48 7.00
N CYS A 205 -0.28 -21.70 5.97
CA CYS A 205 -1.20 -20.69 5.45
C CYS A 205 -1.61 -21.01 4.01
N TYR A 206 -2.85 -20.71 3.68
CA TYR A 206 -3.50 -20.98 2.41
C TYR A 206 -3.93 -19.66 1.76
N LEU A 207 -3.67 -19.54 0.47
CA LEU A 207 -4.00 -18.37 -0.33
C LEU A 207 -5.01 -18.73 -1.43
N PRO A 208 -5.86 -17.77 -1.87
CA PRO A 208 -6.68 -17.97 -3.06
C PRO A 208 -5.80 -18.06 -4.31
N GLN A 209 -6.14 -19.00 -5.20
CA GLN A 209 -5.36 -19.17 -6.44
C GLN A 209 -5.68 -18.12 -7.50
N GLU A 210 -6.91 -17.59 -7.55
CA GLU A 210 -7.33 -16.55 -8.49
C GLU A 210 -8.25 -15.51 -7.86
N PRO A 211 -8.12 -14.20 -8.21
CA PRO A 211 -8.94 -13.13 -7.63
C PRO A 211 -10.43 -13.20 -8.04
N LYS A 212 -10.74 -13.75 -9.22
CA LYS A 212 -12.11 -13.79 -9.76
C LYS A 212 -12.87 -15.07 -9.46
N ASN A 213 -12.16 -16.18 -9.20
CA ASN A 213 -12.74 -17.46 -8.78
C ASN A 213 -12.13 -17.87 -7.45
N ILE A 214 -12.27 -17.00 -6.49
CA ILE A 214 -11.59 -17.06 -5.20
C ILE A 214 -11.73 -18.43 -4.53
N PHE A 215 -12.72 -19.26 -4.93
CA PHE A 215 -13.09 -20.46 -4.17
C PHE A 215 -13.23 -21.76 -4.93
N SER A 216 -13.22 -21.74 -6.26
CA SER A 216 -13.40 -23.00 -6.99
C SER A 216 -12.16 -23.90 -6.96
N ASN A 217 -10.97 -23.35 -6.66
CA ASN A 217 -9.70 -24.06 -6.75
C ASN A 217 -8.77 -23.78 -5.56
N LEU A 218 -9.28 -23.87 -4.32
CA LEU A 218 -8.37 -24.10 -3.20
C LEU A 218 -7.77 -25.49 -3.40
N ASN A 219 -6.56 -25.53 -3.96
CA ASN A 219 -5.78 -26.74 -3.90
C ASN A 219 -5.35 -26.91 -2.42
N PRO A 220 -5.96 -27.86 -1.66
CA PRO A 220 -5.64 -28.03 -0.24
C PRO A 220 -4.20 -28.47 -0.01
N TYR A 221 -3.44 -28.71 -1.09
CA TYR A 221 -2.07 -29.22 -1.04
C TYR A 221 -0.99 -28.14 -1.21
N ILE A 222 -1.37 -26.88 -1.48
CA ILE A 222 -0.39 -25.77 -1.53
C ILE A 222 -0.52 -24.98 -0.24
N SER A 223 0.30 -25.33 0.73
CA SER A 223 0.50 -24.57 1.97
C SER A 223 1.82 -23.84 1.93
N PHE A 224 1.85 -22.66 2.54
CA PHE A 224 3.02 -21.83 2.64
C PHE A 224 3.36 -21.58 4.11
N LEU A 225 4.63 -21.34 4.41
CA LEU A 225 4.99 -20.73 5.68
C LEU A 225 4.35 -19.34 5.80
N PRO A 226 4.00 -18.87 7.01
CA PRO A 226 3.26 -17.61 7.17
C PRO A 226 3.94 -16.40 6.54
N TYR A 227 5.27 -16.35 6.54
CA TYR A 227 6.03 -15.28 5.91
C TYR A 227 5.85 -15.29 4.37
N ASP A 228 6.04 -16.43 3.74
CA ASP A 228 5.91 -16.55 2.28
C ASP A 228 4.46 -16.35 1.85
N ALA A 229 3.51 -16.81 2.66
CA ALA A 229 2.09 -16.64 2.40
C ALA A 229 1.68 -15.15 2.39
N ILE A 230 2.10 -14.36 3.37
CA ILE A 230 1.76 -12.93 3.40
C ILE A 230 2.43 -12.17 2.27
N GLN A 231 3.69 -12.48 1.93
CA GLN A 231 4.37 -11.88 0.79
C GLN A 231 3.66 -12.21 -0.53
N GLY A 232 3.33 -13.48 -0.75
CA GLY A 232 2.59 -13.94 -1.93
C GLY A 232 1.19 -13.32 -2.04
N LEU A 233 0.48 -13.18 -0.92
CA LEU A 233 -0.82 -12.49 -0.89
C LEU A 233 -0.69 -11.04 -1.31
N LEU A 234 0.24 -10.31 -0.71
CA LEU A 234 0.44 -8.88 -1.01
C LEU A 234 0.93 -8.67 -2.44
N ASP A 235 1.80 -9.53 -2.97
CA ASP A 235 2.20 -9.51 -4.38
C ASP A 235 0.98 -9.65 -5.28
N LYS A 236 0.12 -10.63 -5.01
CA LYS A 236 -1.07 -10.91 -5.80
C LYS A 236 -2.10 -9.77 -5.76
N ILE A 237 -2.38 -9.24 -4.57
CA ILE A 237 -3.30 -8.11 -4.43
C ILE A 237 -2.77 -6.89 -5.17
N SER A 238 -1.47 -6.60 -5.03
CA SER A 238 -0.86 -5.41 -5.63
C SER A 238 -0.82 -5.46 -7.16
N GLU A 239 -0.85 -6.64 -7.78
CA GLU A 239 -0.88 -6.79 -9.25
C GLU A 239 -2.01 -5.99 -9.90
N SER A 240 -3.19 -5.94 -9.26
CA SER A 240 -4.37 -5.22 -9.76
C SER A 240 -4.23 -3.70 -9.67
N PHE A 241 -3.23 -3.20 -8.93
CA PHE A 241 -3.00 -1.78 -8.67
C PHE A 241 -1.61 -1.34 -9.14
N ARG A 242 -1.03 -2.02 -10.10
CA ARG A 242 0.28 -1.69 -10.66
C ARG A 242 0.15 -1.02 -12.01
N VAL A 243 0.88 0.06 -12.15
CA VAL A 243 1.00 0.82 -13.38
C VAL A 243 2.29 0.44 -14.11
N LYS A 244 2.19 0.17 -15.40
CA LYS A 244 3.33 -0.17 -16.26
C LYS A 244 3.72 1.02 -17.13
N SER A 245 5.02 1.18 -17.39
CA SER A 245 5.48 2.12 -18.39
C SER A 245 5.02 1.68 -19.76
N GLY A 246 4.35 2.58 -20.48
CA GLY A 246 3.96 2.38 -21.88
C GLY A 246 5.13 2.65 -22.83
N SER A 247 5.02 2.14 -24.07
CA SER A 247 6.09 2.28 -25.08
C SER A 247 6.09 3.63 -25.82
N LYS A 248 5.06 4.47 -25.65
CA LYS A 248 4.90 5.73 -26.42
C LYS A 248 4.44 6.87 -25.52
N ASN A 249 5.05 8.04 -25.74
CA ASN A 249 4.58 9.27 -25.12
C ASN A 249 3.19 9.63 -25.67
N LYS A 250 2.25 9.84 -24.77
CA LYS A 250 0.90 10.34 -25.05
C LYS A 250 0.77 11.75 -24.49
N LYS A 251 -0.02 12.59 -25.16
CA LYS A 251 -0.43 13.89 -24.61
C LYS A 251 -1.87 13.79 -24.18
N VAL A 252 -2.15 14.16 -22.95
CA VAL A 252 -3.47 14.09 -22.33
C VAL A 252 -3.82 15.44 -21.75
N LEU A 253 -5.00 15.94 -22.05
CA LEU A 253 -5.53 17.14 -21.43
C LEU A 253 -6.23 16.76 -20.13
N ILE A 254 -5.78 17.28 -19.01
CA ILE A 254 -6.41 17.08 -17.71
C ILE A 254 -7.12 18.37 -17.32
N THR A 255 -8.42 18.29 -17.20
CA THR A 255 -9.30 19.41 -16.85
C THR A 255 -9.86 19.20 -15.45
N VAL A 256 -9.78 20.22 -14.60
CA VAL A 256 -10.40 20.23 -13.26
C VAL A 256 -11.44 21.32 -13.23
N GLU A 257 -12.67 20.94 -12.90
CA GLU A 257 -13.82 21.83 -12.75
C GLU A 257 -14.20 21.99 -11.26
N GLY A 258 -14.82 23.10 -10.91
CA GLY A 258 -15.35 23.37 -9.57
C GLY A 258 -14.65 24.52 -8.87
N ASN A 259 -14.25 24.35 -7.61
CA ASN A 259 -13.57 25.40 -6.86
C ASN A 259 -12.10 25.50 -7.30
N THR A 260 -11.81 26.46 -8.20
CA THR A 260 -10.50 26.64 -8.82
C THR A 260 -9.76 27.85 -8.23
N SER A 261 -9.59 27.86 -6.91
CA SER A 261 -8.77 28.89 -6.27
C SER A 261 -7.30 28.80 -6.75
N PHE A 262 -6.56 29.88 -6.62
CA PHE A 262 -5.12 29.88 -6.92
C PHE A 262 -4.38 28.82 -6.12
N GLU A 263 -4.80 28.58 -4.88
CA GLU A 263 -4.24 27.55 -4.00
C GLU A 263 -4.49 26.14 -4.57
N THR A 264 -5.72 25.85 -5.00
CA THR A 264 -6.07 24.58 -5.65
C THR A 264 -5.23 24.35 -6.90
N LEU A 265 -5.03 25.38 -7.71
CA LEU A 265 -4.19 25.34 -8.90
C LEU A 265 -2.73 24.99 -8.55
N GLN A 266 -2.15 25.65 -7.51
CA GLN A 266 -0.76 25.39 -7.10
C GLN A 266 -0.59 23.99 -6.51
N THR A 267 -1.53 23.55 -5.69
CA THR A 267 -1.56 22.20 -5.14
C THR A 267 -1.60 21.16 -6.26
N PHE A 268 -2.50 21.34 -7.22
CA PHE A 268 -2.63 20.43 -8.35
C PHE A 268 -1.39 20.44 -9.24
N LYS A 269 -0.78 21.60 -9.49
CA LYS A 269 0.48 21.71 -10.22
C LYS A 269 1.61 20.98 -9.49
N GLY A 270 1.69 21.11 -8.17
CA GLY A 270 2.65 20.37 -7.33
C GLY A 270 2.44 18.86 -7.45
N PHE A 271 1.20 18.41 -7.35
CA PHE A 271 0.82 17.00 -7.53
C PHE A 271 1.24 16.48 -8.92
N LEU A 272 0.97 17.21 -10.00
CA LEU A 272 1.41 16.81 -11.34
C LEU A 272 2.94 16.70 -11.45
N GLY A 273 3.67 17.61 -10.80
CA GLY A 273 5.14 17.62 -10.81
C GLY A 273 5.78 16.46 -10.02
N GLN A 274 5.09 15.93 -9.02
CA GLN A 274 5.53 14.81 -8.20
C GLN A 274 5.04 13.45 -8.73
N ASN A 275 4.08 13.47 -9.67
CA ASN A 275 3.49 12.25 -10.19
C ASN A 275 4.47 11.57 -11.19
N PHE A 276 4.94 10.39 -10.83
CA PHE A 276 5.91 9.63 -11.61
C PHE A 276 5.42 9.22 -13.01
N LEU A 277 4.10 9.22 -13.25
CA LEU A 277 3.49 8.92 -14.56
C LEU A 277 3.57 10.11 -15.51
N ILE A 278 3.86 11.29 -15.01
CA ILE A 278 3.85 12.54 -15.77
C ILE A 278 5.28 12.99 -16.03
N LYS A 279 5.69 13.01 -17.30
CA LYS A 279 7.00 13.54 -17.70
C LYS A 279 7.06 15.05 -17.69
N ASN A 280 6.02 15.68 -18.22
CA ASN A 280 5.90 17.12 -18.31
C ASN A 280 4.44 17.53 -18.16
N SER A 281 4.22 18.69 -17.55
CA SER A 281 2.90 19.30 -17.43
C SER A 281 2.99 20.80 -17.74
N TYR A 282 2.04 21.30 -18.52
CA TYR A 282 1.94 22.71 -18.89
C TYR A 282 0.51 23.19 -18.64
N LEU A 283 0.37 24.32 -17.97
CA LEU A 283 -0.92 24.96 -17.82
C LEU A 283 -1.43 25.33 -19.22
N HIS A 284 -2.59 24.78 -19.61
CA HIS A 284 -3.18 24.99 -20.92
C HIS A 284 -4.28 26.06 -20.87
N ARG A 285 -5.12 26.05 -19.83
CA ARG A 285 -6.25 26.96 -19.68
C ARG A 285 -6.46 27.29 -18.20
N LEU A 286 -6.86 28.52 -17.92
CA LEU A 286 -7.27 28.96 -16.59
C LEU A 286 -8.47 29.92 -16.75
N GLU A 287 -9.61 29.55 -16.19
CA GLU A 287 -10.86 30.32 -16.15
C GLU A 287 -11.46 30.25 -14.76
N ASP A 288 -12.50 31.05 -14.48
CA ASP A 288 -13.08 31.21 -13.13
C ASP A 288 -13.40 29.92 -12.37
N LYS A 289 -13.77 28.85 -13.06
CA LYS A 289 -14.18 27.59 -12.44
C LYS A 289 -13.55 26.36 -13.09
N VAL A 290 -12.54 26.58 -13.93
CA VAL A 290 -11.91 25.52 -14.69
C VAL A 290 -10.46 25.83 -14.92
N PHE A 291 -9.59 24.87 -14.63
CA PHE A 291 -8.23 24.91 -15.15
C PHE A 291 -7.88 23.60 -15.85
N SER A 292 -7.01 23.68 -16.84
CA SER A 292 -6.53 22.48 -17.52
C SER A 292 -5.03 22.47 -17.72
N PHE A 293 -4.46 21.28 -17.66
CA PHE A 293 -3.04 21.03 -17.94
C PHE A 293 -2.90 20.06 -19.09
N LEU A 294 -2.02 20.38 -20.02
CA LEU A 294 -1.56 19.42 -21.02
C LEU A 294 -0.39 18.65 -20.44
N VAL A 295 -0.58 17.35 -20.21
CA VAL A 295 0.45 16.47 -19.65
C VAL A 295 1.01 15.52 -20.70
N THR A 296 2.28 15.16 -20.55
CA THR A 296 2.92 14.10 -21.34
C THR A 296 3.17 12.90 -20.44
N THR A 297 2.61 11.75 -20.79
CA THR A 297 2.72 10.50 -20.05
C THR A 297 3.10 9.33 -20.95
N GLU A 298 3.71 8.29 -20.39
CA GLU A 298 3.92 6.98 -21.02
C GLU A 298 2.89 5.93 -20.54
N SER A 299 2.06 6.26 -19.57
CA SER A 299 1.06 5.36 -19.00
C SER A 299 -0.26 5.38 -19.76
N ASP A 300 -1.07 4.38 -19.52
CA ASP A 300 -2.44 4.39 -20.01
C ASP A 300 -3.28 5.38 -19.20
N ILE A 301 -4.38 5.84 -19.84
CA ILE A 301 -5.25 6.84 -19.22
C ILE A 301 -5.91 6.30 -17.96
N ASP A 302 -6.24 5.03 -17.94
CA ASP A 302 -6.83 4.38 -16.78
C ASP A 302 -5.89 4.39 -15.57
N ASP A 303 -4.61 4.10 -15.80
CA ASP A 303 -3.56 4.17 -14.78
C ASP A 303 -3.40 5.60 -14.25
N LEU A 304 -3.41 6.58 -15.16
CA LEU A 304 -3.30 8.00 -14.78
C LEU A 304 -4.51 8.44 -13.94
N VAL A 305 -5.72 8.05 -14.33
CA VAL A 305 -6.94 8.31 -13.56
C VAL A 305 -6.88 7.68 -12.18
N GLU A 306 -6.47 6.41 -12.10
CA GLU A 306 -6.38 5.69 -10.82
C GLU A 306 -5.43 6.40 -9.84
N VAL A 307 -4.25 6.77 -10.30
CA VAL A 307 -3.29 7.51 -9.47
C VAL A 307 -3.82 8.88 -9.07
N MET A 308 -4.53 9.58 -9.95
CA MET A 308 -5.09 10.90 -9.64
C MET A 308 -6.27 10.87 -8.67
N LEU A 309 -6.98 9.75 -8.58
CA LEU A 309 -8.09 9.56 -7.64
C LEU A 309 -7.63 9.10 -6.25
N THR A 310 -6.36 8.77 -6.06
CA THR A 310 -5.87 8.35 -4.73
C THR A 310 -5.97 9.44 -3.67
N ASP A 311 -5.97 10.71 -4.09
CA ASP A 311 -5.91 11.88 -3.21
C ASP A 311 -7.28 12.31 -2.63
N ASN A 312 -8.37 11.63 -2.95
CA ASN A 312 -9.74 11.98 -2.52
C ASN A 312 -10.16 13.47 -2.71
N LEU A 313 -9.38 14.25 -3.43
CA LEU A 313 -9.66 15.66 -3.73
C LEU A 313 -10.45 15.82 -5.01
N LEU A 314 -10.45 14.79 -5.83
CA LEU A 314 -11.05 14.77 -7.16
C LEU A 314 -12.03 13.63 -7.30
N THR A 315 -13.09 13.87 -8.08
CA THR A 315 -13.94 12.81 -8.61
C THR A 315 -13.84 12.79 -10.12
N LEU A 316 -13.80 11.62 -10.73
CA LEU A 316 -13.82 11.49 -12.18
C LEU A 316 -15.20 11.85 -12.71
N ARG A 317 -15.25 12.82 -13.63
CA ARG A 317 -16.48 13.20 -14.36
C ARG A 317 -16.59 12.50 -15.71
N SER A 318 -15.50 12.53 -16.48
CA SER A 318 -15.42 11.82 -17.76
C SER A 318 -13.98 11.55 -18.15
N LYS A 319 -13.76 10.58 -19.02
CA LYS A 319 -12.46 10.28 -19.65
C LYS A 319 -12.64 9.88 -21.11
N SER A 320 -11.66 10.26 -21.94
CA SER A 320 -11.49 9.85 -23.33
C SER A 320 -10.04 9.43 -23.58
N LEU A 321 -9.66 9.18 -24.83
CA LEU A 321 -8.29 8.76 -25.19
C LEU A 321 -7.23 9.87 -24.99
N ASP A 322 -7.65 11.12 -24.93
CA ASP A 322 -6.77 12.30 -24.90
C ASP A 322 -7.21 13.37 -23.90
N GLU A 323 -8.31 13.12 -23.16
CA GLU A 323 -8.82 14.06 -22.16
C GLU A 323 -9.39 13.34 -20.92
N ILE A 324 -9.11 13.91 -19.76
CA ILE A 324 -9.67 13.49 -18.47
C ILE A 324 -10.28 14.72 -17.81
N ILE A 325 -11.52 14.63 -17.37
CA ILE A 325 -12.22 15.71 -16.67
C ILE A 325 -12.51 15.24 -15.25
N PHE A 326 -11.98 16.00 -14.30
CA PHE A 326 -12.24 15.82 -12.88
C PHE A 326 -13.12 16.94 -12.33
N GLN A 327 -13.86 16.62 -11.28
CA GLN A 327 -14.57 17.55 -10.43
C GLN A 327 -13.82 17.68 -9.10
N SER A 328 -13.52 18.90 -8.67
CA SER A 328 -12.97 19.15 -7.34
C SER A 328 -14.03 18.87 -6.28
N ILE A 329 -13.65 18.12 -5.23
CA ILE A 329 -14.49 17.84 -4.06
C ILE A 329 -14.23 18.95 -3.03
N ASN A 330 -14.87 20.11 -3.17
CA ASN A 330 -14.88 21.16 -2.14
C ASN A 330 -16.29 21.79 -2.06
#